data_4c7c0bf66139af086d15be0a53be31f9
#
_entry.id   4c7c0bf66139af086d15be0a53be31f9
#
_cell.length_a   1.000
_cell.length_b   1.000
_cell.length_c   1.000
_cell.angle_alpha   90.00
_cell.angle_beta   90.00
_cell.angle_gamma   90.00
#
_symmetry.space_group_name_H-M   'P 1'
#
loop_
_entity.id
_entity.type
_entity.pdbx_description
1 polymer ?
#
loop_
_entity_poly.entity_id
_entity_poly.type
_entity_poly.pdbx_seq_one_letter_code
_entity_poly.pdbx_strand_id
1 'polypeptide(L)'
;MNQQIQPVVNDKQAVDNLLKTIRIPPRPSLLVDLQKELNKDEPSAKGMAKIIANDVALAASLLKLTNSPFFGLRLKAQSVDHAVSLIGTTQTGILMTGIIARQSISSGASSMGKFWDFSSKRAQALSAMVRRTSVCSADVAHTFGLFCDIGVPILMERFPEYAETWKKANSEFDLPLTAVEDQHHITNHASIGSLMARTWGLPEQVSTAILLHHDYKTLEDTATDDSVRGLIALCALAEYAIQKYEGQERPAEWYKGGEMVCQYLGISAEDAEDWSEELQESFNSAH
;
A
#
# COMPACT_ATOMS: atom_id res chain seq x y z
N MET A 1 8.38 42.42 3.46
CA MET A 1 8.31 41.88 4.84
C MET A 1 8.74 40.44 4.74
N ASN A 2 10.00 40.16 5.12
CA ASN A 2 10.54 38.81 5.14
C ASN A 2 9.92 38.04 6.31
N GLN A 3 9.01 37.15 6.05
CA GLN A 3 8.69 36.09 7.03
C GLN A 3 9.82 35.05 6.95
N GLN A 4 10.69 35.09 7.94
CA GLN A 4 11.64 34.03 8.22
C GLN A 4 10.83 32.78 8.55
N ILE A 5 10.89 31.80 7.65
CA ILE A 5 10.45 30.44 7.92
C ILE A 5 11.40 29.90 9.00
N GLN A 6 10.90 29.82 10.23
CA GLN A 6 11.65 29.15 11.31
C GLN A 6 11.78 27.66 10.92
N PRO A 7 12.98 27.06 11.04
CA PRO A 7 13.12 25.65 10.80
C PRO A 7 12.24 24.91 11.83
N VAL A 8 11.38 24.02 11.33
CA VAL A 8 10.62 23.09 12.17
C VAL A 8 11.63 22.35 13.04
N VAL A 9 11.56 22.60 14.31
CA VAL A 9 12.40 21.99 15.34
C VAL A 9 12.26 20.48 15.21
N ASN A 10 13.38 19.85 14.89
CA ASN A 10 13.51 18.39 14.90
C ASN A 10 13.49 17.94 16.37
N ASP A 11 12.37 18.19 17.04
CA ASP A 11 12.14 17.79 18.43
C ASP A 11 11.72 16.32 18.42
N LYS A 12 12.73 15.46 18.43
CA LYS A 12 12.58 14.01 18.54
C LYS A 12 11.62 13.64 19.69
N GLN A 13 11.57 14.46 20.72
CA GLN A 13 10.70 14.28 21.88
C GLN A 13 9.24 14.65 21.56
N ALA A 14 9.00 15.65 20.72
CA ALA A 14 7.66 16.00 20.25
C ALA A 14 7.12 14.91 19.31
N VAL A 15 7.94 14.42 18.40
CA VAL A 15 7.59 13.27 17.52
C VAL A 15 7.33 12.01 18.36
N ASP A 16 8.19 11.67 19.32
CA ASP A 16 8.01 10.52 20.22
C ASP A 16 6.72 10.67 21.07
N ASN A 17 6.42 11.86 21.53
CA ASN A 17 5.20 12.12 22.29
C ASN A 17 3.95 12.03 21.39
N LEU A 18 4.03 12.52 20.18
CA LEU A 18 2.94 12.39 19.20
C LEU A 18 2.71 10.94 18.83
N LEU A 19 3.78 10.18 18.56
CA LEU A 19 3.68 8.74 18.26
C LEU A 19 3.01 7.95 19.40
N LYS A 20 3.20 8.38 20.66
CA LYS A 20 2.47 7.81 21.80
C LYS A 20 0.99 8.18 21.83
N THR A 21 0.59 9.27 21.20
CA THR A 21 -0.83 9.72 21.12
C THR A 21 -1.55 9.20 19.89
N ILE A 22 -0.81 8.86 18.83
CA ILE A 22 -1.37 8.19 17.65
C ILE A 22 -1.66 6.74 18.05
N ARG A 23 -2.93 6.38 17.98
CA ARG A 23 -3.37 5.03 18.30
C ARG A 23 -3.14 4.13 17.10
N ILE A 24 -1.94 3.52 17.01
CA ILE A 24 -1.71 2.46 16.04
C ILE A 24 -2.64 1.30 16.41
N PRO A 25 -3.52 0.83 15.51
CA PRO A 25 -4.37 -0.30 15.80
C PRO A 25 -3.52 -1.52 16.20
N PRO A 26 -3.90 -2.23 17.28
CA PRO A 26 -3.18 -3.43 17.69
C PRO A 26 -3.26 -4.45 16.55
N ARG A 27 -2.20 -5.24 16.41
CA ARG A 27 -2.17 -6.33 15.43
C ARG A 27 -3.30 -7.32 15.72
N PRO A 28 -4.26 -7.51 14.80
CA PRO A 28 -5.37 -8.43 15.02
C PRO A 28 -4.86 -9.87 15.26
N SER A 29 -5.44 -10.55 16.22
CA SER A 29 -5.05 -11.94 16.57
C SER A 29 -5.12 -12.87 15.36
N LEU A 30 -6.14 -12.68 14.52
CA LEU A 30 -6.34 -13.45 13.30
C LEU A 30 -5.19 -13.27 12.30
N LEU A 31 -4.65 -12.05 12.17
CA LEU A 31 -3.47 -11.81 11.34
C LEU A 31 -2.25 -12.55 11.88
N VAL A 32 -2.10 -12.62 13.21
CA VAL A 32 -1.04 -13.42 13.84
C VAL A 32 -1.17 -14.90 13.50
N ASP A 33 -2.39 -15.42 13.55
CA ASP A 33 -2.65 -16.85 13.28
C ASP A 33 -2.46 -17.19 11.80
N LEU A 34 -2.88 -16.33 10.89
CA LEU A 34 -2.63 -16.47 9.45
C LEU A 34 -1.13 -16.47 9.15
N GLN A 35 -0.37 -15.56 9.74
CA GLN A 35 1.08 -15.48 9.53
C GLN A 35 1.82 -16.69 10.12
N LYS A 36 1.38 -17.17 11.29
CA LYS A 36 1.92 -18.43 11.85
C LYS A 36 1.69 -19.61 10.94
N GLU A 37 0.51 -19.70 10.31
CA GLU A 37 0.21 -20.76 9.36
C GLU A 37 1.06 -20.65 8.09
N LEU A 38 1.23 -19.42 7.54
CA LEU A 38 2.04 -19.16 6.35
C LEU A 38 3.54 -19.44 6.57
N ASN A 39 4.03 -19.24 7.80
CA ASN A 39 5.45 -19.39 8.14
C ASN A 39 5.81 -20.81 8.58
N LYS A 40 4.90 -21.78 8.47
CA LYS A 40 5.24 -23.19 8.66
C LYS A 40 6.09 -23.71 7.50
N ASP A 41 6.91 -24.71 7.75
CA ASP A 41 7.68 -25.39 6.70
C ASP A 41 6.77 -25.92 5.59
N GLU A 42 5.55 -26.38 5.95
CA GLU A 42 4.49 -26.82 5.05
C GLU A 42 3.18 -26.08 5.37
N PRO A 43 2.93 -24.89 4.79
CA PRO A 43 1.68 -24.17 4.96
C PRO A 43 0.49 -24.98 4.45
N SER A 44 -0.51 -25.17 5.28
CA SER A 44 -1.66 -26.03 4.98
C SER A 44 -2.87 -25.22 4.54
N ALA A 45 -3.42 -25.52 3.34
CA ALA A 45 -4.69 -24.94 2.88
C ALA A 45 -5.82 -25.18 3.89
N LYS A 46 -5.86 -26.37 4.51
CA LYS A 46 -6.83 -26.72 5.55
C LYS A 46 -6.62 -25.91 6.82
N GLY A 47 -5.37 -25.68 7.23
CA GLY A 47 -5.03 -24.82 8.37
C GLY A 47 -5.48 -23.39 8.14
N MET A 48 -5.18 -22.83 6.97
CA MET A 48 -5.60 -21.49 6.54
C MET A 48 -7.14 -21.38 6.53
N ALA A 49 -7.83 -22.32 5.91
CA ALA A 49 -9.29 -22.33 5.84
C ALA A 49 -9.94 -22.39 7.23
N LYS A 50 -9.38 -23.19 8.15
CA LYS A 50 -9.88 -23.28 9.53
C LYS A 50 -9.75 -21.94 10.27
N ILE A 51 -8.64 -21.22 10.10
CA ILE A 51 -8.43 -19.92 10.72
C ILE A 51 -9.47 -18.92 10.21
N ILE A 52 -9.67 -18.85 8.88
CA ILE A 52 -10.61 -17.92 8.24
C ILE A 52 -12.06 -18.27 8.57
N ALA A 53 -12.41 -19.54 8.61
CA ALA A 53 -13.77 -20.02 8.90
C ALA A 53 -14.23 -19.70 10.34
N ASN A 54 -13.32 -19.40 11.25
CA ASN A 54 -13.66 -19.00 12.63
C ASN A 54 -14.26 -17.57 12.70
N ASP A 55 -14.16 -16.78 11.62
CA ASP A 55 -14.77 -15.46 11.53
C ASP A 55 -15.71 -15.41 10.31
N VAL A 56 -17.01 -15.28 10.58
CA VAL A 56 -18.06 -15.28 9.55
C VAL A 56 -17.90 -14.14 8.55
N ALA A 57 -17.47 -12.95 9.01
CA ALA A 57 -17.31 -11.78 8.15
C ALA A 57 -16.11 -11.96 7.21
N LEU A 58 -15.03 -12.57 7.70
CA LEU A 58 -13.86 -12.89 6.88
C LEU A 58 -14.13 -14.02 5.91
N ALA A 59 -14.82 -15.08 6.35
CA ALA A 59 -15.27 -16.15 5.47
C ALA A 59 -16.12 -15.63 4.30
N ALA A 60 -17.10 -14.76 4.61
CA ALA A 60 -17.94 -14.12 3.60
C ALA A 60 -17.14 -13.20 2.67
N SER A 61 -16.18 -12.45 3.21
CA SER A 61 -15.31 -11.58 2.43
C SER A 61 -14.41 -12.35 1.47
N LEU A 62 -13.82 -13.47 1.93
CA LEU A 62 -13.03 -14.35 1.08
C LEU A 62 -13.88 -14.95 -0.05
N LEU A 63 -15.05 -15.47 0.25
CA LEU A 63 -15.94 -16.06 -0.76
C LEU A 63 -16.41 -15.01 -1.79
N LYS A 64 -16.78 -13.81 -1.33
CA LYS A 64 -17.15 -12.71 -2.22
C LYS A 64 -16.01 -12.33 -3.15
N LEU A 65 -14.80 -12.18 -2.61
CA LEU A 65 -13.62 -11.81 -3.38
C LEU A 65 -13.23 -12.90 -4.37
N THR A 66 -13.17 -14.18 -3.92
CA THR A 66 -12.85 -15.33 -4.78
C THR A 66 -13.82 -15.48 -5.95
N ASN A 67 -15.11 -15.20 -5.71
CA ASN A 67 -16.16 -15.31 -6.71
C ASN A 67 -16.34 -14.04 -7.55
N SER A 68 -15.51 -13.02 -7.34
CA SER A 68 -15.52 -11.81 -8.15
C SER A 68 -14.96 -12.06 -9.56
N PRO A 69 -15.29 -11.22 -10.54
CA PRO A 69 -14.74 -11.30 -11.90
C PRO A 69 -13.20 -11.25 -11.93
N PHE A 70 -12.58 -10.62 -10.94
CA PHE A 70 -11.12 -10.50 -10.83
C PHE A 70 -10.38 -11.84 -10.89
N PHE A 71 -10.91 -12.89 -10.24
CA PHE A 71 -10.28 -14.22 -10.29
C PHE A 71 -10.64 -15.01 -11.54
N GLY A 72 -11.65 -14.59 -12.31
CA GLY A 72 -12.05 -15.26 -13.57
C GLY A 72 -12.36 -16.76 -13.43
N LEU A 73 -12.76 -17.19 -12.23
CA LEU A 73 -12.98 -18.60 -11.96
C LEU A 73 -14.20 -19.14 -12.69
N ARG A 74 -14.02 -20.24 -13.44
CA ARG A 74 -15.12 -20.92 -14.12
C ARG A 74 -16.13 -21.54 -13.16
N LEU A 75 -15.65 -21.96 -11.98
CA LEU A 75 -16.47 -22.51 -10.91
C LEU A 75 -16.40 -21.60 -9.70
N LYS A 76 -17.55 -21.23 -9.15
CA LYS A 76 -17.62 -20.43 -7.94
C LYS A 76 -17.20 -21.24 -6.72
N ALA A 77 -16.41 -20.62 -5.83
CA ALA A 77 -16.10 -21.20 -4.54
C ALA A 77 -17.38 -21.27 -3.68
N GLN A 78 -17.67 -22.45 -3.15
CA GLN A 78 -18.86 -22.72 -2.35
C GLN A 78 -18.57 -22.79 -0.85
N SER A 79 -17.28 -22.86 -0.48
CA SER A 79 -16.81 -22.92 0.90
C SER A 79 -15.47 -22.23 1.04
N VAL A 80 -15.07 -21.90 2.27
CA VAL A 80 -13.75 -21.35 2.57
C VAL A 80 -12.64 -22.31 2.13
N ASP A 81 -12.77 -23.62 2.42
CA ASP A 81 -11.82 -24.63 1.98
C ASP A 81 -11.68 -24.67 0.45
N HIS A 82 -12.80 -24.58 -0.26
CA HIS A 82 -12.80 -24.55 -1.71
C HIS A 82 -12.15 -23.25 -2.24
N ALA A 83 -12.43 -22.10 -1.63
CA ALA A 83 -11.80 -20.82 -1.97
C ALA A 83 -10.28 -20.87 -1.80
N VAL A 84 -9.80 -21.35 -0.64
CA VAL A 84 -8.36 -21.48 -0.37
C VAL A 84 -7.70 -22.47 -1.35
N SER A 85 -8.37 -23.55 -1.70
CA SER A 85 -7.85 -24.53 -2.67
C SER A 85 -7.76 -23.94 -4.09
N LEU A 86 -8.68 -23.09 -4.49
CA LEU A 86 -8.69 -22.45 -5.81
C LEU A 86 -7.66 -21.32 -5.94
N ILE A 87 -7.49 -20.53 -4.88
CA ILE A 87 -6.59 -19.37 -4.88
C ILE A 87 -5.17 -19.77 -4.47
N GLY A 88 -5.02 -20.77 -3.63
CA GLY A 88 -3.77 -21.15 -2.99
C GLY A 88 -3.57 -20.50 -1.63
N THR A 89 -2.78 -21.14 -0.77
CA THR A 89 -2.58 -20.75 0.64
C THR A 89 -1.94 -19.38 0.77
N THR A 90 -0.85 -19.13 0.02
CA THR A 90 -0.11 -17.87 0.06
C THR A 90 -0.97 -16.69 -0.39
N GLN A 91 -1.62 -16.83 -1.54
CA GLN A 91 -2.48 -15.75 -2.08
C GLN A 91 -3.66 -15.47 -1.15
N THR A 92 -4.25 -16.52 -0.56
CA THR A 92 -5.32 -16.35 0.45
C THR A 92 -4.81 -15.55 1.65
N GLY A 93 -3.62 -15.87 2.16
CA GLY A 93 -3.01 -15.14 3.28
C GLY A 93 -2.83 -13.65 3.00
N ILE A 94 -2.35 -13.29 1.80
CA ILE A 94 -2.17 -11.91 1.35
C ILE A 94 -3.51 -11.17 1.32
N LEU A 95 -4.51 -11.76 0.66
CA LEU A 95 -5.84 -11.17 0.53
C LEU A 95 -6.50 -10.95 1.89
N MET A 96 -6.39 -11.94 2.78
CA MET A 96 -6.94 -11.84 4.13
C MET A 96 -6.23 -10.79 4.98
N THR A 97 -4.92 -10.62 4.81
CA THR A 97 -4.17 -9.54 5.47
C THR A 97 -4.76 -8.17 5.12
N GLY A 98 -5.06 -7.94 3.84
CA GLY A 98 -5.69 -6.69 3.39
C GLY A 98 -7.10 -6.48 3.94
N ILE A 99 -7.92 -7.53 3.94
CA ILE A 99 -9.28 -7.47 4.49
C ILE A 99 -9.26 -7.16 5.99
N ILE A 100 -8.38 -7.82 6.75
CA ILE A 100 -8.22 -7.60 8.19
C ILE A 100 -7.74 -6.18 8.48
N ALA A 101 -6.76 -5.69 7.70
CA ALA A 101 -6.27 -4.32 7.81
C ALA A 101 -7.41 -3.30 7.63
N ARG A 102 -8.17 -3.46 6.56
CA ARG A 102 -9.33 -2.62 6.27
C ARG A 102 -10.34 -2.61 7.42
N GLN A 103 -10.68 -3.78 7.96
CA GLN A 103 -11.65 -3.89 9.06
C GLN A 103 -11.14 -3.26 10.36
N SER A 104 -9.83 -3.39 10.64
CA SER A 104 -9.22 -2.85 11.86
C SER A 104 -9.17 -1.33 11.91
N ILE A 105 -9.12 -0.67 10.73
CA ILE A 105 -9.01 0.79 10.61
C ILE A 105 -10.37 1.43 10.33
N SER A 106 -11.28 0.72 9.67
CA SER A 106 -12.56 1.28 9.18
C SER A 106 -13.65 1.44 10.23
N SER A 107 -13.39 1.21 11.50
CA SER A 107 -14.39 1.35 12.56
C SER A 107 -14.95 2.79 12.75
N GLY A 108 -14.47 3.77 11.96
CA GLY A 108 -14.90 5.18 12.06
C GLY A 108 -15.22 5.92 10.76
N ALA A 109 -14.98 5.40 9.57
CA ALA A 109 -15.07 6.23 8.36
C ALA A 109 -15.78 5.56 7.17
N SER A 110 -17.04 5.93 6.95
CA SER A 110 -17.80 5.56 5.74
C SER A 110 -17.23 6.18 4.43
N SER A 111 -16.27 7.11 4.53
CA SER A 111 -15.67 7.83 3.40
C SER A 111 -14.41 7.19 2.81
N MET A 112 -13.92 6.08 3.36
CA MET A 112 -12.64 5.47 2.98
C MET A 112 -12.71 4.49 1.79
N GLY A 113 -13.87 4.38 1.12
CA GLY A 113 -14.03 3.46 -0.03
C GLY A 113 -12.99 3.68 -1.12
N LYS A 114 -12.83 4.93 -1.55
CA LYS A 114 -11.87 5.30 -2.61
C LYS A 114 -10.41 5.00 -2.22
N PHE A 115 -10.05 5.23 -0.96
CA PHE A 115 -8.71 4.90 -0.46
C PHE A 115 -8.41 3.41 -0.61
N TRP A 116 -9.35 2.55 -0.19
CA TRP A 116 -9.16 1.10 -0.29
C TRP A 116 -9.19 0.59 -1.72
N ASP A 117 -10.00 1.21 -2.58
CA ASP A 117 -10.03 0.89 -4.01
C ASP A 117 -8.70 1.25 -4.67
N PHE A 118 -8.14 2.42 -4.36
CA PHE A 118 -6.82 2.85 -4.84
C PHE A 118 -5.72 1.89 -4.36
N SER A 119 -5.68 1.58 -3.05
CA SER A 119 -4.72 0.65 -2.47
C SER A 119 -4.80 -0.75 -3.10
N SER A 120 -6.02 -1.23 -3.39
CA SER A 120 -6.22 -2.53 -4.04
C SER A 120 -5.71 -2.54 -5.48
N LYS A 121 -6.01 -1.49 -6.27
CA LYS A 121 -5.50 -1.34 -7.64
C LYS A 121 -3.97 -1.28 -7.64
N ARG A 122 -3.36 -0.50 -6.72
CA ARG A 122 -1.91 -0.40 -6.57
C ARG A 122 -1.28 -1.75 -6.24
N ALA A 123 -1.84 -2.49 -5.30
CA ALA A 123 -1.35 -3.82 -4.93
C ALA A 123 -1.38 -4.80 -6.12
N GLN A 124 -2.45 -4.77 -6.92
CA GLN A 124 -2.57 -5.59 -8.13
C GLN A 124 -1.57 -5.18 -9.21
N ALA A 125 -1.45 -3.88 -9.48
CA ALA A 125 -0.50 -3.33 -10.44
C ALA A 125 0.94 -3.72 -10.08
N LEU A 126 1.35 -3.54 -8.82
CA LEU A 126 2.68 -3.92 -8.34
C LEU A 126 2.95 -5.43 -8.48
N SER A 127 1.98 -6.28 -8.16
CA SER A 127 2.10 -7.73 -8.35
C SER A 127 2.26 -8.14 -9.81
N ALA A 128 1.66 -7.40 -10.73
CA ALA A 128 1.81 -7.64 -12.17
C ALA A 128 3.18 -7.16 -12.68
N MET A 129 3.57 -5.94 -12.34
CA MET A 129 4.80 -5.31 -12.83
C MET A 129 6.08 -5.95 -12.28
N VAL A 130 6.07 -6.41 -11.03
CA VAL A 130 7.26 -7.02 -10.41
C VAL A 130 7.75 -8.26 -11.16
N ARG A 131 6.87 -8.92 -11.91
CA ARG A 131 7.23 -10.07 -12.76
C ARG A 131 8.13 -9.69 -13.92
N ARG A 132 8.11 -8.42 -14.34
CA ARG A 132 8.98 -7.88 -15.41
C ARG A 132 10.35 -7.47 -14.90
N THR A 133 10.43 -7.06 -13.64
CA THR A 133 11.65 -6.48 -13.05
C THR A 133 12.39 -7.45 -12.13
N SER A 134 11.70 -8.43 -11.56
CA SER A 134 12.25 -9.44 -10.63
C SER A 134 12.91 -8.86 -9.36
N VAL A 135 12.57 -7.63 -8.95
CA VAL A 135 13.15 -6.95 -7.78
C VAL A 135 12.75 -7.57 -6.46
N CYS A 136 11.58 -8.21 -6.39
CA CYS A 136 11.10 -8.96 -5.23
C CYS A 136 10.01 -9.97 -5.64
N SER A 137 9.49 -10.74 -4.66
CA SER A 137 8.34 -11.60 -4.93
C SER A 137 7.05 -10.80 -5.16
N ALA A 138 6.11 -11.36 -5.94
CA ALA A 138 4.81 -10.75 -6.18
C ALA A 138 4.02 -10.52 -4.87
N ASP A 139 4.22 -11.38 -3.87
CA ASP A 139 3.57 -11.28 -2.56
C ASP A 139 4.06 -10.06 -1.76
N VAL A 140 5.37 -9.81 -1.79
CA VAL A 140 5.98 -8.62 -1.17
C VAL A 140 5.51 -7.35 -1.87
N ALA A 141 5.51 -7.34 -3.21
CA ALA A 141 5.04 -6.22 -4.00
C ALA A 141 3.55 -5.92 -3.74
N HIS A 142 2.71 -6.95 -3.67
CA HIS A 142 1.30 -6.82 -3.31
C HIS A 142 1.12 -6.23 -1.91
N THR A 143 1.83 -6.78 -0.92
CA THR A 143 1.76 -6.31 0.46
C THR A 143 2.17 -4.85 0.57
N PHE A 144 3.27 -4.46 -0.08
CA PHE A 144 3.69 -3.07 -0.11
C PHE A 144 2.62 -2.18 -0.76
N GLY A 145 2.11 -2.52 -1.94
CA GLY A 145 1.10 -1.72 -2.63
C GLY A 145 -0.19 -1.53 -1.83
N LEU A 146 -0.57 -2.53 -1.04
CA LEU A 146 -1.74 -2.47 -0.18
C LEU A 146 -1.53 -1.54 1.03
N PHE A 147 -0.34 -1.55 1.62
CA PHE A 147 -0.02 -0.85 2.86
C PHE A 147 0.71 0.48 2.66
N CYS A 148 1.05 0.86 1.44
CA CYS A 148 1.89 2.02 1.14
C CYS A 148 1.40 3.29 1.87
N ASP A 149 0.13 3.65 1.71
CA ASP A 149 -0.47 4.83 2.33
C ASP A 149 -1.27 4.53 3.61
N ILE A 150 -1.03 3.42 4.27
CA ILE A 150 -1.84 3.01 5.43
C ILE A 150 -1.80 4.03 6.59
N GLY A 151 -0.83 4.92 6.61
CA GLY A 151 -0.77 6.04 7.54
C GLY A 151 -1.85 7.10 7.30
N VAL A 152 -2.35 7.25 6.06
CA VAL A 152 -3.36 8.25 5.70
C VAL A 152 -4.65 8.10 6.52
N PRO A 153 -5.32 6.94 6.56
CA PRO A 153 -6.51 6.76 7.40
C PRO A 153 -6.25 6.98 8.89
N ILE A 154 -5.07 6.65 9.38
CA ILE A 154 -4.69 6.86 10.78
C ILE A 154 -4.58 8.35 11.08
N LEU A 155 -3.96 9.12 10.18
CA LEU A 155 -3.85 10.57 10.32
C LEU A 155 -5.19 11.28 10.13
N MET A 156 -6.05 10.80 9.22
CA MET A 156 -7.43 11.31 9.06
C MET A 156 -8.27 11.12 10.32
N GLU A 157 -8.11 10.00 11.03
CA GLU A 157 -8.79 9.78 12.31
C GLU A 157 -8.27 10.71 13.40
N ARG A 158 -6.97 11.00 13.37
CA ARG A 158 -6.30 11.78 14.43
C ARG A 158 -6.41 13.28 14.26
N PHE A 159 -6.38 13.78 13.02
CA PHE A 159 -6.36 15.20 12.67
C PHE A 159 -7.53 15.53 11.74
N PRO A 160 -8.56 16.24 12.24
CA PRO A 160 -9.74 16.59 11.42
C PRO A 160 -9.41 17.35 10.13
N GLU A 161 -8.36 18.19 10.15
CA GLU A 161 -7.89 18.99 9.01
C GLU A 161 -6.99 18.22 8.03
N TYR A 162 -6.62 16.99 8.34
CA TYR A 162 -5.68 16.23 7.52
C TYR A 162 -6.19 15.98 6.10
N ALA A 163 -7.48 15.85 5.90
CA ALA A 163 -8.06 15.67 4.57
C ALA A 163 -7.72 16.85 3.62
N GLU A 164 -7.71 18.09 4.13
CA GLU A 164 -7.34 19.27 3.36
C GLU A 164 -5.82 19.29 3.08
N THR A 165 -5.01 18.90 4.07
CA THR A 165 -3.55 18.78 3.89
C THR A 165 -3.23 17.73 2.84
N TRP A 166 -3.89 16.56 2.90
CA TRP A 166 -3.73 15.49 1.94
C TRP A 166 -4.05 15.93 0.51
N LYS A 167 -5.18 16.64 0.34
CA LYS A 167 -5.56 17.20 -0.96
C LYS A 167 -4.53 18.20 -1.48
N LYS A 168 -4.04 19.12 -0.61
CA LYS A 168 -3.00 20.08 -0.96
C LYS A 168 -1.70 19.38 -1.36
N ALA A 169 -1.26 18.40 -0.58
CA ALA A 169 -0.03 17.66 -0.83
C ALA A 169 -0.05 16.90 -2.18
N ASN A 170 -1.20 16.31 -2.54
CA ASN A 170 -1.37 15.63 -3.84
C ASN A 170 -1.44 16.57 -5.05
N SER A 171 -1.61 17.86 -4.85
CA SER A 171 -1.60 18.89 -5.91
C SER A 171 -0.35 19.76 -5.91
N GLU A 172 0.62 19.48 -5.05
CA GLU A 172 1.88 20.21 -4.94
C GLU A 172 2.93 19.64 -5.90
N PHE A 173 3.59 20.50 -6.67
CA PHE A 173 4.55 20.10 -7.69
C PHE A 173 6.01 20.36 -7.32
N ASP A 174 6.27 21.25 -6.35
CA ASP A 174 7.62 21.70 -6.00
C ASP A 174 8.19 20.97 -4.77
N LEU A 175 7.31 20.55 -3.84
CA LEU A 175 7.70 19.91 -2.60
C LEU A 175 7.31 18.42 -2.60
N PRO A 176 8.12 17.55 -1.98
CA PRO A 176 7.70 16.18 -1.70
C PRO A 176 6.37 16.17 -0.92
N LEU A 177 5.51 15.19 -1.20
CA LEU A 177 4.21 15.07 -0.56
C LEU A 177 4.33 15.07 0.98
N THR A 178 5.26 14.26 1.50
CA THR A 178 5.55 14.18 2.93
C THR A 178 6.04 15.50 3.54
N ALA A 179 6.74 16.33 2.78
CA ALA A 179 7.20 17.64 3.26
C ALA A 179 6.02 18.63 3.42
N VAL A 180 4.99 18.52 2.60
CA VAL A 180 3.75 19.32 2.77
C VAL A 180 3.02 18.88 4.03
N GLU A 181 2.96 17.59 4.31
CA GLU A 181 2.36 17.07 5.54
C GLU A 181 3.14 17.56 6.78
N ASP A 182 4.48 17.46 6.76
CA ASP A 182 5.36 17.89 7.85
C ASP A 182 5.30 19.40 8.15
N GLN A 183 4.87 20.21 7.19
CA GLN A 183 4.61 21.64 7.42
C GLN A 183 3.33 21.91 8.20
N HIS A 184 2.35 21.01 8.15
CA HIS A 184 1.03 21.19 8.76
C HIS A 184 0.82 20.26 9.96
N HIS A 185 1.53 19.15 10.00
CA HIS A 185 1.45 18.13 11.05
C HIS A 185 2.87 17.77 11.50
N ILE A 186 3.04 17.29 12.72
CA ILE A 186 4.36 16.94 13.28
C ILE A 186 4.91 15.64 12.66
N THR A 187 4.13 14.97 11.81
CA THR A 187 4.48 13.71 11.16
C THR A 187 3.73 13.58 9.84
N ASN A 188 4.12 12.61 9.03
CA ASN A 188 3.53 12.31 7.73
C ASN A 188 3.04 10.84 7.67
N HIS A 189 2.24 10.53 6.64
CA HIS A 189 1.66 9.21 6.46
C HIS A 189 2.71 8.11 6.25
N ALA A 190 3.83 8.40 5.59
CA ALA A 190 4.89 7.42 5.33
C ALA A 190 5.55 6.96 6.65
N SER A 191 5.82 7.91 7.56
CA SER A 191 6.36 7.62 8.90
C SER A 191 5.40 6.77 9.73
N ILE A 192 4.12 7.14 9.77
CA ILE A 192 3.09 6.40 10.52
C ILE A 192 2.82 5.04 9.89
N GLY A 193 2.74 4.96 8.56
CA GLY A 193 2.56 3.72 7.81
C GLY A 193 3.70 2.72 8.06
N SER A 194 4.96 3.21 8.02
CA SER A 194 6.14 2.40 8.33
C SER A 194 6.12 1.87 9.76
N LEU A 195 5.77 2.72 10.74
CA LEU A 195 5.63 2.31 12.14
C LEU A 195 4.55 1.23 12.29
N MET A 196 3.41 1.40 11.63
CA MET A 196 2.33 0.41 11.63
C MET A 196 2.80 -0.91 11.00
N ALA A 197 3.44 -0.86 9.84
CA ALA A 197 3.96 -2.04 9.16
C ALA A 197 4.93 -2.85 10.05
N ARG A 198 5.84 -2.17 10.75
CA ARG A 198 6.74 -2.79 11.73
C ARG A 198 5.98 -3.40 12.91
N THR A 199 5.01 -2.66 13.47
CA THR A 199 4.19 -3.12 14.61
C THR A 199 3.40 -4.38 14.22
N TRP A 200 2.94 -4.47 12.97
CA TRP A 200 2.21 -5.62 12.47
C TRP A 200 3.12 -6.75 11.96
N GLY A 201 4.45 -6.56 12.00
CA GLY A 201 5.45 -7.56 11.63
C GLY A 201 5.47 -7.84 10.13
N LEU A 202 5.22 -6.82 9.31
CA LEU A 202 5.42 -6.91 7.86
C LEU A 202 6.94 -6.98 7.56
N PRO A 203 7.33 -7.50 6.39
CA PRO A 203 8.75 -7.57 6.01
C PRO A 203 9.45 -6.21 6.12
N GLU A 204 10.72 -6.22 6.53
CA GLU A 204 11.51 -4.99 6.72
C GLU A 204 11.58 -4.15 5.43
N GLN A 205 11.80 -4.78 4.29
CA GLN A 205 11.78 -4.13 2.98
C GLN A 205 10.46 -3.40 2.70
N VAL A 206 9.31 -3.95 3.12
CA VAL A 206 7.99 -3.30 2.98
C VAL A 206 7.91 -2.07 3.86
N SER A 207 8.28 -2.20 5.15
CA SER A 207 8.22 -1.06 6.08
C SER A 207 9.19 0.07 5.70
N THR A 208 10.35 -0.28 5.12
CA THR A 208 11.33 0.69 4.62
C THR A 208 10.86 1.35 3.33
N ALA A 209 10.30 0.59 2.40
CA ALA A 209 9.71 1.14 1.18
C ALA A 209 8.54 2.10 1.51
N ILE A 210 7.67 1.76 2.47
CA ILE A 210 6.61 2.67 2.96
C ILE A 210 7.20 3.98 3.48
N LEU A 211 8.31 3.92 4.23
CA LEU A 211 8.94 5.13 4.76
C LEU A 211 9.46 6.07 3.67
N LEU A 212 9.97 5.51 2.58
CA LEU A 212 10.77 6.23 1.59
C LEU A 212 10.06 6.47 0.25
N HIS A 213 8.81 6.02 0.06
CA HIS A 213 8.18 5.97 -1.27
C HIS A 213 7.94 7.35 -1.94
N HIS A 214 8.01 8.43 -1.19
CA HIS A 214 7.99 9.80 -1.74
C HIS A 214 9.37 10.46 -1.80
N ASP A 215 10.43 9.76 -1.39
CA ASP A 215 11.81 10.23 -1.56
C ASP A 215 12.46 9.56 -2.77
N TYR A 216 12.22 10.12 -3.94
CA TYR A 216 12.72 9.58 -5.21
C TYR A 216 14.25 9.60 -5.33
N LYS A 217 14.97 10.41 -4.52
CA LYS A 217 16.44 10.37 -4.46
C LYS A 217 16.96 9.03 -3.95
N THR A 218 16.14 8.30 -3.20
CA THR A 218 16.45 6.93 -2.77
C THR A 218 16.73 6.00 -3.96
N LEU A 219 16.17 6.26 -5.14
CA LEU A 219 16.40 5.45 -6.34
C LEU A 219 17.85 5.49 -6.81
N GLU A 220 18.58 6.58 -6.51
CA GLU A 220 20.00 6.74 -6.84
C GLU A 220 20.93 6.25 -5.71
N ASP A 221 20.40 6.02 -4.51
CA ASP A 221 21.18 5.59 -3.34
C ASP A 221 21.46 4.09 -3.39
N THR A 222 22.66 3.71 -3.84
CA THR A 222 23.08 2.31 -3.91
C THR A 222 23.32 1.64 -2.54
N ALA A 223 23.28 2.39 -1.43
CA ALA A 223 23.32 1.83 -0.08
C ALA A 223 21.94 1.31 0.34
N THR A 224 20.86 1.80 -0.26
CA THR A 224 19.52 1.28 -0.05
C THR A 224 19.33 -0.03 -0.83
N ASP A 225 18.70 -1.01 -0.17
CA ASP A 225 18.42 -2.32 -0.76
C ASP A 225 17.68 -2.20 -2.10
N ASP A 226 18.10 -2.98 -3.10
CA ASP A 226 17.54 -2.91 -4.45
C ASP A 226 16.05 -3.27 -4.49
N SER A 227 15.60 -4.18 -3.62
CA SER A 227 14.17 -4.51 -3.50
C SER A 227 13.35 -3.32 -2.99
N VAL A 228 13.90 -2.50 -2.10
CA VAL A 228 13.25 -1.28 -1.61
C VAL A 228 13.14 -0.24 -2.73
N ARG A 229 14.25 0.02 -3.42
CA ARG A 229 14.28 0.95 -4.56
C ARG A 229 13.31 0.52 -5.65
N GLY A 230 13.32 -0.78 -5.99
CA GLY A 230 12.42 -1.34 -6.99
C GLY A 230 10.94 -1.22 -6.59
N LEU A 231 10.60 -1.46 -5.33
CA LEU A 231 9.24 -1.25 -4.83
C LEU A 231 8.80 0.22 -4.97
N ILE A 232 9.67 1.18 -4.63
CA ILE A 232 9.39 2.62 -4.76
C ILE A 232 9.15 2.99 -6.24
N ALA A 233 10.03 2.55 -7.15
CA ALA A 233 9.91 2.84 -8.57
C ALA A 233 8.62 2.27 -9.17
N LEU A 234 8.30 1.01 -8.87
CA LEU A 234 7.08 0.37 -9.35
C LEU A 234 5.81 1.01 -8.74
N CYS A 235 5.89 1.48 -7.48
CA CYS A 235 4.78 2.19 -6.85
C CYS A 235 4.46 3.49 -7.57
N ALA A 236 5.46 4.32 -7.82
CA ALA A 236 5.28 5.57 -8.53
C ALA A 236 4.64 5.37 -9.91
N LEU A 237 5.06 4.34 -10.65
CA LEU A 237 4.48 4.02 -11.94
C LEU A 237 3.05 3.47 -11.82
N ALA A 238 2.76 2.64 -10.80
CA ALA A 238 1.41 2.15 -10.54
C ALA A 238 0.46 3.29 -10.19
N GLU A 239 0.89 4.22 -9.34
CA GLU A 239 0.10 5.39 -8.96
C GLU A 239 -0.13 6.33 -10.14
N TYR A 240 0.87 6.52 -10.99
CA TYR A 240 0.72 7.23 -12.25
C TYR A 240 -0.41 6.63 -13.10
N ALA A 241 -0.39 5.32 -13.31
CA ALA A 241 -1.41 4.62 -14.08
C ALA A 241 -2.81 4.75 -13.47
N ILE A 242 -2.93 4.63 -12.12
CA ILE A 242 -4.21 4.75 -11.43
C ILE A 242 -4.74 6.18 -11.51
N GLN A 243 -3.89 7.19 -11.31
CA GLN A 243 -4.29 8.59 -11.37
C GLN A 243 -4.72 9.00 -12.78
N LYS A 244 -4.04 8.51 -13.82
CA LYS A 244 -4.45 8.66 -15.23
C LYS A 244 -5.81 7.99 -15.48
N TYR A 245 -6.00 6.77 -14.98
CA TYR A 245 -7.28 6.06 -15.06
C TYR A 245 -8.42 6.82 -14.37
N GLU A 246 -8.14 7.53 -13.29
CA GLU A 246 -9.12 8.38 -12.59
C GLU A 246 -9.31 9.76 -13.24
N GLY A 247 -8.67 10.00 -14.38
CA GLY A 247 -8.83 11.23 -15.18
C GLY A 247 -7.92 12.38 -14.77
N GLN A 248 -6.87 12.11 -13.99
CA GLN A 248 -5.88 13.13 -13.63
C GLN A 248 -4.86 13.28 -14.77
N GLU A 249 -4.92 14.39 -15.50
CA GLU A 249 -4.05 14.63 -16.67
C GLU A 249 -2.57 14.75 -16.30
N ARG A 250 -2.26 15.38 -15.15
CA ARG A 250 -0.89 15.65 -14.69
C ARG A 250 -0.72 15.26 -13.23
N PRO A 251 -0.41 13.99 -12.93
CA PRO A 251 -0.11 13.54 -11.58
C PRO A 251 1.13 14.21 -11.00
N ALA A 252 1.01 14.87 -9.82
CA ALA A 252 2.08 15.67 -9.24
C ALA A 252 3.30 14.81 -8.81
N GLU A 253 3.06 13.63 -8.25
CA GLU A 253 4.15 12.72 -7.85
C GLU A 253 4.94 12.21 -9.07
N TRP A 254 4.25 11.86 -10.16
CA TRP A 254 4.94 11.46 -11.39
C TRP A 254 5.74 12.61 -12.00
N TYR A 255 5.22 13.83 -11.93
CA TYR A 255 5.96 15.02 -12.39
C TYR A 255 7.27 15.20 -11.60
N LYS A 256 7.28 14.91 -10.31
CA LYS A 256 8.47 15.04 -9.42
C LYS A 256 9.46 13.89 -9.57
N GLY A 257 8.98 12.67 -9.75
CA GLY A 257 9.82 11.46 -9.66
C GLY A 257 9.93 10.63 -10.93
N GLY A 258 9.08 10.87 -11.94
CA GLY A 258 8.95 9.98 -13.10
C GLY A 258 10.23 9.78 -13.90
N GLU A 259 11.07 10.82 -14.05
CA GLU A 259 12.37 10.72 -14.73
C GLU A 259 13.33 9.77 -13.98
N MET A 260 13.42 9.93 -12.65
CA MET A 260 14.25 9.04 -11.81
C MET A 260 13.73 7.60 -11.82
N VAL A 261 12.40 7.43 -11.84
CA VAL A 261 11.76 6.12 -11.95
C VAL A 261 12.11 5.45 -13.28
N CYS A 262 11.96 6.16 -14.40
CA CYS A 262 12.33 5.64 -15.72
C CYS A 262 13.82 5.27 -15.79
N GLN A 263 14.69 6.13 -15.27
CA GLN A 263 16.12 5.87 -15.21
C GLN A 263 16.45 4.62 -14.38
N TYR A 264 15.86 4.48 -13.19
CA TYR A 264 16.06 3.32 -12.34
C TYR A 264 15.57 2.02 -12.98
N LEU A 265 14.39 2.05 -13.62
CA LEU A 265 13.81 0.88 -14.29
C LEU A 265 14.49 0.56 -15.64
N GLY A 266 15.31 1.48 -16.17
CA GLY A 266 15.95 1.33 -17.48
C GLY A 266 14.96 1.37 -18.64
N ILE A 267 13.87 2.14 -18.50
CA ILE A 267 12.81 2.30 -19.49
C ILE A 267 12.74 3.75 -20.00
N SER A 268 12.22 3.94 -21.21
CA SER A 268 11.92 5.27 -21.73
C SER A 268 10.61 5.83 -21.15
N ALA A 269 10.35 7.12 -21.36
CA ALA A 269 9.07 7.73 -21.01
C ALA A 269 7.91 7.12 -21.82
N GLU A 270 8.15 6.69 -23.06
CA GLU A 270 7.19 6.00 -23.92
C GLU A 270 6.85 4.62 -23.35
N ASP A 271 7.86 3.84 -22.93
CA ASP A 271 7.64 2.55 -22.27
C ASP A 271 6.83 2.71 -20.98
N ALA A 272 7.07 3.79 -20.21
CA ALA A 272 6.32 4.06 -18.99
C ALA A 272 4.84 4.38 -19.29
N GLU A 273 4.56 5.09 -20.38
CA GLU A 273 3.19 5.33 -20.83
C GLU A 273 2.53 4.03 -21.28
N ASP A 274 3.21 3.20 -22.08
CA ASP A 274 2.71 1.89 -22.50
C ASP A 274 2.36 0.99 -21.31
N TRP A 275 3.25 0.94 -20.29
CA TRP A 275 2.96 0.18 -19.06
C TRP A 275 1.77 0.76 -18.29
N SER A 276 1.64 2.08 -18.29
CA SER A 276 0.49 2.76 -17.66
C SER A 276 -0.82 2.40 -18.37
N GLU A 277 -0.86 2.39 -19.70
CA GLU A 277 -2.03 2.02 -20.51
C GLU A 277 -2.44 0.57 -20.29
N GLU A 278 -1.47 -0.37 -20.31
CA GLU A 278 -1.74 -1.79 -20.02
C GLU A 278 -2.36 -1.99 -18.61
N LEU A 279 -1.88 -1.25 -17.60
CA LEU A 279 -2.45 -1.31 -16.26
C LEU A 279 -3.88 -0.76 -16.24
N GLN A 280 -4.15 0.35 -16.93
CA GLN A 280 -5.50 0.92 -17.02
C GLN A 280 -6.49 -0.04 -17.69
N GLU A 281 -6.07 -0.77 -18.74
CA GLU A 281 -6.88 -1.81 -19.34
C GLU A 281 -7.21 -2.94 -18.35
N SER A 282 -6.24 -3.31 -17.50
CA SER A 282 -6.45 -4.34 -16.48
C SER A 282 -7.47 -3.91 -15.41
N PHE A 283 -7.49 -2.61 -15.05
CA PHE A 283 -8.47 -2.07 -14.10
C PHE A 283 -9.91 -2.12 -14.65
N ASN A 284 -10.09 -1.92 -15.96
CA ASN A 284 -11.41 -2.06 -16.62
C ASN A 284 -11.91 -3.51 -16.63
N SER A 285 -11.00 -4.48 -16.73
CA SER A 285 -11.35 -5.90 -16.81
C SER A 285 -11.73 -6.49 -15.44
N ALA A 286 -11.47 -5.80 -14.35
CA ALA A 286 -11.75 -6.24 -12.99
C ALA A 286 -13.14 -5.84 -12.45
N HIS A 287 -13.93 -5.10 -13.25
CA HIS A 287 -15.32 -4.73 -12.99
C HIS A 287 -16.27 -5.58 -13.80
#